data_b5dfcadd873e0aba6a45504e6aacf902
#
_entry.id   b5dfcadd873e0aba6a45504e6aacf902
#
_cell.length_a   1.000
_cell.length_b   1.000
_cell.length_c   1.000
_cell.angle_alpha   90.00
_cell.angle_beta   90.00
_cell.angle_gamma   90.00
#
_symmetry.space_group_name_H-M   'P 1'
#
loop_
_entity.id
_entity.type
_entity.pdbx_description
1 polymer ?
#
loop_
_entity_poly.entity_id
_entity_poly.type
_entity_poly.pdbx_seq_one_letter_code
_entity_poly.pdbx_strand_id
1 'polypeptide(L)'
;EILKKAGKKYGLGGNLDGANFKPALDLLGEGKKDFYVLELSSFQLETTEKLSAEVAAILNLSPDHMDRYETLEEYHRAKLRVFNGCKQILINRDDDYSYPQKKLGLPVWDYGFSRPGVNGLGLLEEDGDQYLAFQFEKLVSVNELKVFGQHNIKNVLAAAGLAMALGIDMKYIRAAIKEYEGLPHRCQWVANIRGVEFYNDSKGTNVGATMAAVEGLGQIISGHILLIAGGISKGADFRPLVPMINRWGKEVILIGQDAVEMAANFDNDIQTYFANDMQDAVSVALEHATPGDAVLLSPACASFDMFQNFQERGQTFIQSVGRL
;
A
#
# COMPACT_ATOMS: atom_id res chain seq x y z
N GLU A 1 -8.21 -4.04 12.08
CA GLU A 1 -8.36 -5.46 12.41
C GLU A 1 -7.80 -5.80 13.80
N ILE A 2 -6.58 -5.38 14.19
CA ILE A 2 -5.98 -5.70 15.51
C ILE A 2 -6.90 -5.24 16.66
N LEU A 3 -7.38 -4.01 16.63
CA LEU A 3 -8.31 -3.49 17.68
C LEU A 3 -9.64 -4.26 17.72
N LYS A 4 -10.14 -4.66 16.54
CA LYS A 4 -11.34 -5.49 16.42
C LYS A 4 -11.12 -6.85 17.10
N LYS A 5 -10.00 -7.53 16.81
CA LYS A 5 -9.64 -8.80 17.45
C LYS A 5 -9.47 -8.67 18.98
N ALA A 6 -8.94 -7.54 19.42
CA ALA A 6 -8.80 -7.23 20.86
C ALA A 6 -10.11 -6.79 21.56
N GLY A 7 -11.24 -6.81 20.84
CA GLY A 7 -12.54 -6.41 21.39
C GLY A 7 -12.64 -4.93 21.78
N LYS A 8 -11.80 -4.07 21.19
CA LYS A 8 -11.78 -2.63 21.49
C LYS A 8 -12.77 -1.86 20.65
N LYS A 9 -13.42 -0.86 21.24
CA LYS A 9 -14.23 0.11 20.50
C LYS A 9 -13.29 1.13 19.86
N TYR A 10 -13.35 1.27 18.52
CA TYR A 10 -12.49 2.20 17.81
C TYR A 10 -13.26 3.04 16.79
N GLY A 11 -12.76 4.23 16.51
CA GLY A 11 -13.13 5.07 15.37
C GLY A 11 -11.98 5.05 14.35
N LEU A 12 -12.32 4.94 13.07
CA LEU A 12 -11.36 4.95 11.98
C LEU A 12 -11.74 6.05 10.99
N GLY A 13 -10.83 6.97 10.69
CA GLY A 13 -11.13 8.08 9.80
C GLY A 13 -9.95 9.01 9.55
N GLY A 14 -10.26 10.24 9.17
CA GLY A 14 -9.30 11.26 8.74
C GLY A 14 -9.23 11.34 7.22
N ASN A 15 -8.05 11.18 6.64
CA ASN A 15 -7.80 11.25 5.19
C ASN A 15 -7.93 9.90 4.48
N LEU A 16 -8.84 9.07 4.93
CA LEU A 16 -9.09 7.75 4.35
C LEU A 16 -10.15 7.83 3.24
N ASP A 17 -9.92 7.12 2.13
CA ASP A 17 -10.87 7.03 1.03
C ASP A 17 -11.91 5.92 1.29
N GLY A 18 -13.14 6.18 0.91
CA GLY A 18 -14.24 5.20 0.89
C GLY A 18 -15.44 5.60 1.75
N ALA A 19 -16.61 5.07 1.40
CA ALA A 19 -17.89 5.43 2.00
C ALA A 19 -18.01 5.09 3.51
N ASN A 20 -17.13 4.24 4.01
CA ASN A 20 -17.15 3.80 5.41
C ASN A 20 -16.20 4.59 6.32
N PHE A 21 -15.45 5.57 5.78
CA PHE A 21 -14.52 6.39 6.55
C PHE A 21 -15.09 7.79 6.74
N LYS A 22 -14.86 8.33 7.94
CA LYS A 22 -15.40 9.62 8.33
C LYS A 22 -14.30 10.64 8.54
N PRO A 23 -14.58 11.93 8.28
CA PRO A 23 -13.71 13.00 8.76
C PRO A 23 -13.42 12.84 10.25
N ALA A 24 -12.22 13.21 10.68
CA ALA A 24 -11.77 12.98 12.07
C ALA A 24 -12.73 13.58 13.12
N LEU A 25 -13.33 14.75 12.83
CA LEU A 25 -14.25 15.42 13.74
C LEU A 25 -15.61 14.71 13.84
N ASP A 26 -16.08 14.09 12.77
CA ASP A 26 -17.37 13.39 12.76
C ASP A 26 -17.35 12.13 13.65
N LEU A 27 -16.16 11.55 13.85
CA LEU A 27 -15.97 10.42 14.77
C LEU A 27 -16.31 10.75 16.21
N LEU A 28 -16.17 12.02 16.61
CA LEU A 28 -16.51 12.47 17.98
C LEU A 28 -18.01 12.38 18.28
N GLY A 29 -18.85 12.52 17.23
CA GLY A 29 -20.31 12.39 17.33
C GLY A 29 -20.81 10.96 17.54
N GLU A 30 -19.98 9.94 17.34
CA GLU A 30 -20.35 8.52 17.43
C GLU A 30 -20.33 7.93 18.85
N GLY A 31 -20.11 8.77 19.86
CA GLY A 31 -19.95 8.35 21.25
C GLY A 31 -18.50 7.89 21.57
N LYS A 32 -18.28 7.60 22.83
CA LYS A 32 -16.93 7.32 23.36
C LYS A 32 -16.37 6.02 22.77
N LYS A 33 -15.17 6.10 22.23
CA LYS A 33 -14.34 4.98 21.75
C LYS A 33 -13.16 4.78 22.71
N ASP A 34 -12.58 3.56 22.69
CA ASP A 34 -11.33 3.29 23.39
C ASP A 34 -10.15 3.89 22.61
N PHE A 35 -10.22 3.86 21.28
CA PHE A 35 -9.18 4.37 20.38
C PHE A 35 -9.76 5.08 19.17
N TYR A 36 -9.04 6.08 18.67
CA TYR A 36 -9.23 6.68 17.35
C TYR A 36 -7.98 6.43 16.53
N VAL A 37 -8.15 5.84 15.34
CA VAL A 37 -7.08 5.62 14.37
C VAL A 37 -7.30 6.60 13.23
N LEU A 38 -6.36 7.52 13.06
CA LEU A 38 -6.47 8.62 12.10
C LEU A 38 -5.33 8.55 11.10
N GLU A 39 -5.67 8.54 9.81
CA GLU A 39 -4.75 8.90 8.74
C GLU A 39 -4.89 10.40 8.49
N LEU A 40 -3.78 11.13 8.46
CA LEU A 40 -3.80 12.59 8.29
C LEU A 40 -2.92 13.02 7.13
N SER A 41 -3.50 13.85 6.24
CA SER A 41 -2.74 14.49 5.18
C SER A 41 -1.85 15.61 5.73
N SER A 42 -0.83 16.00 4.94
CA SER A 42 -0.02 17.18 5.25
C SER A 42 -0.88 18.45 5.40
N PHE A 43 -1.93 18.58 4.58
CA PHE A 43 -2.86 19.74 4.60
C PHE A 43 -3.64 19.82 5.92
N GLN A 44 -4.11 18.69 6.43
CA GLN A 44 -4.78 18.63 7.73
C GLN A 44 -3.81 18.95 8.86
N LEU A 45 -2.57 18.44 8.76
CA LEU A 45 -1.54 18.70 9.77
C LEU A 45 -1.08 20.15 9.80
N GLU A 46 -1.08 20.88 8.65
CA GLU A 46 -0.77 22.32 8.60
C GLU A 46 -1.70 23.15 9.49
N THR A 47 -2.95 22.77 9.59
CA THR A 47 -3.98 23.47 10.38
C THR A 47 -4.18 22.88 11.77
N THR A 48 -3.46 21.78 12.10
CA THR A 48 -3.55 21.11 13.39
C THR A 48 -2.45 21.62 14.32
N GLU A 49 -2.80 22.29 15.40
CA GLU A 49 -1.83 22.80 16.37
C GLU A 49 -1.34 21.71 17.31
N LYS A 50 -2.25 20.92 17.89
CA LYS A 50 -1.95 19.88 18.86
C LYS A 50 -2.93 18.71 18.76
N LEU A 51 -2.43 17.59 18.27
CA LEU A 51 -3.22 16.36 18.16
C LEU A 51 -3.21 15.56 19.48
N SER A 52 -2.11 15.59 20.22
CA SER A 52 -1.91 14.84 21.47
C SER A 52 -2.15 13.33 21.31
N ALA A 53 -1.66 12.77 20.20
CA ALA A 53 -1.79 11.37 19.92
C ALA A 53 -1.12 10.50 20.99
N GLU A 54 -1.71 9.34 21.30
CA GLU A 54 -1.09 8.33 22.17
C GLU A 54 0.18 7.76 21.54
N VAL A 55 0.12 7.47 20.23
CA VAL A 55 1.25 7.10 19.40
C VAL A 55 1.12 7.82 18.07
N ALA A 56 2.21 8.39 17.57
CA ALA A 56 2.27 9.02 16.27
C ALA A 56 3.35 8.36 15.37
N ALA A 57 3.11 8.31 14.06
CA ALA A 57 4.03 7.75 13.09
C ALA A 57 4.00 8.48 11.76
N ILE A 58 5.16 8.57 11.11
CA ILE A 58 5.28 8.76 9.66
C ILE A 58 5.79 7.43 9.12
N LEU A 59 5.01 6.77 8.25
CA LEU A 59 5.32 5.42 7.79
C LEU A 59 6.42 5.43 6.73
N ASN A 60 6.31 6.36 5.80
CA ASN A 60 7.28 6.65 4.75
C ASN A 60 7.00 8.04 4.15
N LEU A 61 7.97 8.57 3.40
CA LEU A 61 7.79 9.79 2.64
C LEU A 61 8.37 9.62 1.24
N SER A 62 7.57 9.91 0.24
CA SER A 62 8.00 10.07 -1.15
C SER A 62 7.49 11.42 -1.68
N PRO A 63 8.11 12.00 -2.70
CA PRO A 63 7.62 13.24 -3.32
C PRO A 63 6.17 13.09 -3.75
N ASP A 64 5.32 13.96 -3.24
CA ASP A 64 3.91 14.09 -3.58
C ASP A 64 3.46 15.53 -3.31
N HIS A 65 2.39 15.97 -3.96
CA HIS A 65 1.88 17.34 -3.79
C HIS A 65 2.92 18.44 -4.06
N MET A 66 3.85 18.23 -5.02
CA MET A 66 4.86 19.20 -5.41
C MET A 66 4.28 20.41 -6.19
N ASP A 67 3.01 20.35 -6.52
CA ASP A 67 2.21 21.49 -6.97
C ASP A 67 1.90 22.50 -5.84
N ARG A 68 1.94 22.04 -4.58
CA ARG A 68 1.68 22.87 -3.40
C ARG A 68 2.94 23.20 -2.60
N TYR A 69 3.89 22.27 -2.52
CA TYR A 69 5.14 22.44 -1.77
C TYR A 69 6.29 22.69 -2.73
N GLU A 70 7.08 23.73 -2.47
CA GLU A 70 8.22 24.05 -3.32
C GLU A 70 9.34 23.01 -3.19
N THR A 71 9.47 22.37 -2.02
CA THR A 71 10.49 21.38 -1.74
C THR A 71 9.95 20.19 -0.95
N LEU A 72 10.66 19.04 -1.06
CA LEU A 72 10.34 17.86 -0.27
C LEU A 72 10.48 18.12 1.24
N GLU A 73 11.41 18.99 1.64
CA GLU A 73 11.62 19.38 3.03
C GLU A 73 10.43 20.17 3.60
N GLU A 74 9.77 20.99 2.80
CA GLU A 74 8.54 21.68 3.22
C GLU A 74 7.40 20.71 3.42
N TYR A 75 7.20 19.79 2.49
CA TYR A 75 6.22 18.71 2.61
C TYR A 75 6.50 17.85 3.85
N HIS A 76 7.75 17.46 4.07
CA HIS A 76 8.18 16.72 5.26
C HIS A 76 7.90 17.51 6.55
N ARG A 77 8.23 18.80 6.58
CA ARG A 77 7.97 19.67 7.74
C ARG A 77 6.49 19.74 8.11
N ALA A 78 5.61 19.78 7.11
CA ALA A 78 4.17 19.72 7.35
C ALA A 78 3.76 18.39 8.00
N LYS A 79 4.29 17.25 7.52
CA LYS A 79 4.00 15.93 8.09
C LYS A 79 4.57 15.72 9.49
N LEU A 80 5.74 16.30 9.81
CA LEU A 80 6.35 16.22 11.14
C LEU A 80 5.47 16.80 12.26
N ARG A 81 4.48 17.61 11.92
CA ARG A 81 3.51 18.15 12.90
C ARG A 81 2.66 17.03 13.54
N VAL A 82 2.59 15.84 12.97
CA VAL A 82 1.93 14.67 13.59
C VAL A 82 2.50 14.35 14.96
N PHE A 83 3.77 14.68 15.19
CA PHE A 83 4.44 14.44 16.47
C PHE A 83 4.15 15.52 17.54
N ASN A 84 3.41 16.58 17.19
CA ASN A 84 3.13 17.66 18.15
C ASN A 84 2.25 17.16 19.32
N GLY A 85 2.86 17.09 20.50
CA GLY A 85 2.17 16.68 21.74
C GLY A 85 1.84 15.20 21.83
N CYS A 86 2.37 14.34 20.95
CA CYS A 86 2.23 12.89 21.06
C CYS A 86 2.96 12.38 22.34
N LYS A 87 2.56 11.19 22.81
CA LYS A 87 3.16 10.57 23.99
C LYS A 87 4.24 9.55 23.65
N GLN A 88 4.14 8.92 22.49
CA GLN A 88 5.06 7.93 21.97
C GLN A 88 5.20 8.10 20.46
N ILE A 89 6.29 7.63 19.88
CA ILE A 89 6.52 7.66 18.45
C ILE A 89 6.86 6.26 17.93
N LEU A 90 6.38 5.98 16.71
CA LEU A 90 6.82 4.82 15.94
C LEU A 90 7.56 5.33 14.69
N ILE A 91 8.75 4.82 14.45
CA ILE A 91 9.61 5.18 13.32
C ILE A 91 9.89 3.98 12.42
N ASN A 92 10.06 4.25 11.14
CA ASN A 92 10.52 3.29 10.16
C ASN A 92 12.06 3.39 10.04
N ARG A 93 12.80 2.36 10.46
CA ARG A 93 14.27 2.36 10.39
C ARG A 93 14.83 2.42 8.96
N ASP A 94 14.01 2.04 7.98
CA ASP A 94 14.40 2.01 6.57
C ASP A 94 14.04 3.32 5.83
N ASP A 95 13.57 4.35 6.55
CA ASP A 95 13.16 5.65 5.97
C ASP A 95 13.52 6.80 6.92
N ASP A 96 14.54 7.56 6.57
CA ASP A 96 15.04 8.68 7.38
C ASP A 96 13.99 9.79 7.57
N TYR A 97 13.05 9.94 6.66
CA TYR A 97 11.95 10.90 6.79
C TYR A 97 10.91 10.52 7.84
N SER A 98 10.94 9.30 8.36
CA SER A 98 10.07 8.87 9.47
C SER A 98 10.50 9.42 10.83
N TYR A 99 11.73 9.91 10.93
CA TYR A 99 12.31 10.39 12.19
C TYR A 99 11.90 11.85 12.48
N PRO A 100 11.58 12.19 13.75
CA PRO A 100 11.45 13.58 14.13
C PRO A 100 12.80 14.30 14.04
N GLN A 101 12.82 15.52 13.54
CA GLN A 101 14.05 16.31 13.35
C GLN A 101 14.80 16.62 14.66
N LYS A 102 14.14 16.50 15.80
CA LYS A 102 14.72 16.72 17.14
C LYS A 102 14.38 15.55 18.04
N LYS A 103 15.29 15.23 18.97
CA LYS A 103 14.99 14.27 20.05
C LYS A 103 13.83 14.82 20.90
N LEU A 104 12.72 14.11 20.93
CA LEU A 104 11.52 14.52 21.65
C LEU A 104 11.55 14.09 23.13
N GLY A 105 12.49 13.23 23.55
CA GLY A 105 12.54 12.66 24.91
C GLY A 105 11.38 11.70 25.21
N LEU A 106 10.73 11.18 24.20
CA LEU A 106 9.59 10.28 24.27
C LEU A 106 10.01 8.82 24.09
N PRO A 107 9.21 7.85 24.55
CA PRO A 107 9.38 6.45 24.19
C PRO A 107 9.33 6.28 22.66
N VAL A 108 10.31 5.56 22.14
CA VAL A 108 10.44 5.27 20.70
C VAL A 108 10.23 3.79 20.49
N TRP A 109 9.32 3.49 19.57
CA TRP A 109 9.17 2.20 18.93
C TRP A 109 9.73 2.30 17.52
N ASP A 110 10.19 1.21 16.97
CA ASP A 110 10.70 1.19 15.60
C ASP A 110 10.31 -0.08 14.85
N TYR A 111 10.33 0.00 13.52
CA TYR A 111 10.16 -1.15 12.65
C TYR A 111 11.01 -1.01 11.40
N GLY A 112 11.31 -2.13 10.74
CA GLY A 112 12.08 -2.19 9.50
C GLY A 112 12.38 -3.62 9.13
N PHE A 113 13.11 -3.84 8.02
CA PHE A 113 13.47 -5.19 7.58
C PHE A 113 14.65 -5.78 8.34
N SER A 114 15.50 -4.95 8.93
CA SER A 114 16.59 -5.44 9.74
C SER A 114 16.10 -6.10 11.03
N ARG A 115 16.98 -6.89 11.66
CA ARG A 115 16.72 -7.54 12.94
C ARG A 115 16.20 -6.55 13.99
N PRO A 116 15.13 -6.91 14.76
CA PRO A 116 14.54 -6.02 15.75
C PRO A 116 15.51 -5.61 16.88
N GLY A 117 15.40 -4.36 17.34
CA GLY A 117 16.02 -3.85 18.57
C GLY A 117 15.12 -4.02 19.80
N VAL A 118 15.40 -3.25 20.89
CA VAL A 118 14.72 -3.38 22.20
C VAL A 118 13.22 -3.13 22.12
N ASN A 119 12.77 -2.06 21.48
CA ASN A 119 11.35 -1.77 21.23
C ASN A 119 11.04 -1.87 19.73
N GLY A 120 11.71 -2.79 19.05
CA GLY A 120 11.71 -2.89 17.62
C GLY A 120 10.96 -4.08 17.09
N LEU A 121 10.33 -3.89 15.93
CA LEU A 121 9.81 -4.94 15.07
C LEU A 121 10.70 -5.08 13.85
N GLY A 122 10.79 -6.28 13.30
CA GLY A 122 11.60 -6.53 12.11
C GLY A 122 11.46 -7.94 11.61
N LEU A 123 12.46 -8.37 10.85
CA LEU A 123 12.54 -9.73 10.35
C LEU A 123 13.62 -10.51 11.10
N LEU A 124 13.30 -11.76 11.42
CA LEU A 124 14.26 -12.79 11.83
C LEU A 124 14.28 -13.87 10.76
N GLU A 125 15.46 -14.33 10.44
CA GLU A 125 15.67 -15.48 9.57
C GLU A 125 16.10 -16.68 10.40
N GLU A 126 15.45 -17.82 10.16
CA GLU A 126 15.79 -19.09 10.79
C GLU A 126 15.44 -20.24 9.84
N ASP A 127 16.40 -21.11 9.60
CA ASP A 127 16.27 -22.29 8.72
C ASP A 127 15.83 -21.96 7.27
N GLY A 128 16.16 -20.75 6.79
CA GLY A 128 15.78 -20.26 5.47
C GLY A 128 14.40 -19.59 5.38
N ASP A 129 13.64 -19.62 6.48
CA ASP A 129 12.34 -18.94 6.58
C ASP A 129 12.48 -17.57 7.25
N GLN A 130 11.68 -16.60 6.78
CA GLN A 130 11.57 -15.27 7.37
C GLN A 130 10.35 -15.16 8.27
N TYR A 131 10.55 -14.53 9.42
CA TYR A 131 9.50 -14.29 10.42
C TYR A 131 9.40 -12.82 10.75
N LEU A 132 8.18 -12.29 10.78
CA LEU A 132 7.90 -11.06 11.50
C LEU A 132 8.19 -11.29 12.96
N ALA A 133 8.92 -10.38 13.60
CA ALA A 133 9.35 -10.54 14.98
C ALA A 133 9.31 -9.23 15.77
N PHE A 134 9.09 -9.35 17.06
CA PHE A 134 9.29 -8.30 18.05
C PHE A 134 10.44 -8.71 18.97
N GLN A 135 11.50 -7.89 19.02
CA GLN A 135 12.74 -8.26 19.72
C GLN A 135 13.27 -9.62 19.21
N PHE A 136 13.25 -10.64 20.06
CA PHE A 136 13.66 -12.01 19.71
C PHE A 136 12.48 -12.97 19.55
N GLU A 137 11.25 -12.49 19.74
CA GLU A 137 10.05 -13.31 19.68
C GLU A 137 9.44 -13.29 18.28
N LYS A 138 9.36 -14.46 17.63
CA LYS A 138 8.68 -14.61 16.35
C LYS A 138 7.18 -14.39 16.50
N LEU A 139 6.62 -13.56 15.67
CA LEU A 139 5.18 -13.28 15.62
C LEU A 139 4.47 -14.23 14.66
N VAL A 140 4.85 -14.18 13.38
CA VAL A 140 4.21 -14.91 12.28
C VAL A 140 5.27 -15.14 11.20
N SER A 141 5.26 -16.29 10.52
CA SER A 141 6.07 -16.51 9.33
C SER A 141 5.59 -15.58 8.20
N VAL A 142 6.52 -15.04 7.40
CA VAL A 142 6.17 -14.26 6.22
C VAL A 142 5.31 -15.08 5.25
N ASN A 143 5.57 -16.39 5.16
CA ASN A 143 4.81 -17.33 4.32
C ASN A 143 3.35 -17.57 4.80
N GLU A 144 3.02 -17.22 6.05
CA GLU A 144 1.66 -17.29 6.59
C GLU A 144 0.84 -16.01 6.33
N LEU A 145 1.46 -14.95 5.78
CA LEU A 145 0.75 -13.72 5.45
C LEU A 145 -0.11 -13.94 4.21
N LYS A 146 -1.33 -13.43 4.25
CA LYS A 146 -2.22 -13.40 3.08
C LYS A 146 -1.99 -12.18 2.18
N VAL A 147 -1.12 -11.26 2.60
CA VAL A 147 -0.67 -10.11 1.83
C VAL A 147 0.79 -10.29 1.46
N PHE A 148 1.19 -9.85 0.28
CA PHE A 148 2.53 -10.06 -0.25
C PHE A 148 3.18 -8.75 -0.65
N GLY A 149 4.49 -8.83 -0.89
CA GLY A 149 5.35 -7.70 -1.23
C GLY A 149 5.90 -6.97 0.01
N GLN A 150 7.11 -6.47 -0.14
CA GLN A 150 7.85 -5.83 0.95
C GLN A 150 7.10 -4.65 1.59
N HIS A 151 6.37 -3.86 0.77
CA HIS A 151 5.56 -2.75 1.28
C HIS A 151 4.45 -3.22 2.24
N ASN A 152 3.81 -4.38 1.97
CA ASN A 152 2.79 -4.93 2.87
C ASN A 152 3.42 -5.50 4.14
N ILE A 153 4.58 -6.14 4.06
CA ILE A 153 5.34 -6.56 5.24
C ILE A 153 5.65 -5.35 6.14
N LYS A 154 6.13 -4.23 5.57
CA LYS A 154 6.34 -2.98 6.32
C LYS A 154 5.06 -2.45 6.95
N ASN A 155 3.96 -2.45 6.23
CA ASN A 155 2.66 -2.01 6.75
C ASN A 155 2.19 -2.87 7.91
N VAL A 156 2.37 -4.20 7.84
CA VAL A 156 2.05 -5.13 8.93
C VAL A 156 2.93 -4.88 10.15
N LEU A 157 4.24 -4.70 9.96
CA LEU A 157 5.17 -4.35 11.05
C LEU A 157 4.79 -3.02 11.71
N ALA A 158 4.45 -2.00 10.91
CA ALA A 158 4.00 -0.71 11.41
C ALA A 158 2.71 -0.83 12.23
N ALA A 159 1.71 -1.56 11.72
CA ALA A 159 0.45 -1.79 12.43
C ALA A 159 0.64 -2.55 13.74
N ALA A 160 1.51 -3.56 13.75
CA ALA A 160 1.89 -4.30 14.95
C ALA A 160 2.58 -3.36 15.96
N GLY A 161 3.54 -2.54 15.50
CA GLY A 161 4.25 -1.59 16.36
C GLY A 161 3.33 -0.56 17.01
N LEU A 162 2.41 0.03 16.24
CA LEU A 162 1.39 0.93 16.78
C LEU A 162 0.52 0.24 17.85
N ALA A 163 0.10 -1.01 17.59
CA ALA A 163 -0.72 -1.76 18.52
C ALA A 163 0.03 -2.13 19.82
N MET A 164 1.31 -2.53 19.69
CA MET A 164 2.16 -2.81 20.85
C MET A 164 2.40 -1.57 21.70
N ALA A 165 2.68 -0.42 21.07
CA ALA A 165 2.83 0.86 21.77
C ALA A 165 1.57 1.27 22.53
N LEU A 166 0.40 0.82 22.10
CA LEU A 166 -0.89 1.00 22.78
C LEU A 166 -1.18 -0.08 23.84
N GLY A 167 -0.25 -1.03 24.08
CA GLY A 167 -0.42 -2.10 25.05
C GLY A 167 -1.42 -3.19 24.64
N ILE A 168 -1.66 -3.37 23.34
CA ILE A 168 -2.48 -4.48 22.83
C ILE A 168 -1.71 -5.80 22.96
N ASP A 169 -2.34 -6.81 23.55
CA ASP A 169 -1.75 -8.13 23.75
C ASP A 169 -1.34 -8.77 22.41
N MET A 170 -0.14 -9.33 22.38
CA MET A 170 0.50 -9.93 21.21
C MET A 170 -0.35 -11.04 20.56
N LYS A 171 -1.14 -11.78 21.34
CA LYS A 171 -2.05 -12.80 20.81
C LYS A 171 -3.07 -12.25 19.80
N TYR A 172 -3.59 -11.03 20.05
CA TYR A 172 -4.54 -10.38 19.15
C TYR A 172 -3.84 -9.82 17.92
N ILE A 173 -2.60 -9.34 18.07
CA ILE A 173 -1.76 -8.87 16.98
C ILE A 173 -1.47 -10.03 16.02
N ARG A 174 -1.00 -11.18 16.54
CA ARG A 174 -0.75 -12.40 15.74
C ARG A 174 -1.99 -12.89 15.00
N ALA A 175 -3.12 -12.98 15.71
CA ALA A 175 -4.37 -13.43 15.11
C ALA A 175 -4.82 -12.49 13.97
N ALA A 176 -4.72 -11.19 14.17
CA ALA A 176 -5.08 -10.21 13.15
C ALA A 176 -4.16 -10.27 11.93
N ILE A 177 -2.85 -10.41 12.13
CA ILE A 177 -1.86 -10.50 11.04
C ILE A 177 -2.13 -11.73 10.16
N LYS A 178 -2.38 -12.90 10.76
CA LYS A 178 -2.65 -14.15 10.02
C LYS A 178 -3.95 -14.11 9.21
N GLU A 179 -4.93 -13.37 9.68
CA GLU A 179 -6.24 -13.30 9.05
C GLU A 179 -6.39 -12.11 8.08
N TYR A 180 -5.47 -11.15 8.10
CA TYR A 180 -5.57 -9.94 7.29
C TYR A 180 -5.36 -10.24 5.81
N GLU A 181 -6.38 -10.03 5.01
CA GLU A 181 -6.41 -10.31 3.57
C GLU A 181 -6.04 -9.12 2.68
N GLY A 182 -5.58 -8.02 3.29
CA GLY A 182 -5.29 -6.78 2.57
C GLY A 182 -6.49 -5.84 2.47
N LEU A 183 -6.30 -4.75 1.74
CA LEU A 183 -7.36 -3.80 1.40
C LEU A 183 -7.87 -4.08 -0.01
N PRO A 184 -9.17 -3.91 -0.28
CA PRO A 184 -9.70 -3.95 -1.63
C PRO A 184 -8.91 -3.01 -2.56
N HIS A 185 -8.66 -3.47 -3.77
CA HIS A 185 -7.96 -2.70 -4.81
C HIS A 185 -6.49 -2.35 -4.51
N ARG A 186 -5.84 -3.06 -3.56
CA ARG A 186 -4.39 -2.93 -3.28
C ARG A 186 -3.72 -4.29 -3.38
N CYS A 187 -3.22 -4.62 -4.57
CA CYS A 187 -2.69 -5.93 -4.92
C CYS A 187 -3.60 -7.08 -4.45
N GLN A 188 -4.91 -6.87 -4.51
CA GLN A 188 -5.93 -7.81 -4.06
C GLN A 188 -5.95 -9.03 -5.00
N TRP A 189 -5.74 -10.21 -4.46
CA TRP A 189 -5.97 -11.43 -5.21
C TRP A 189 -7.46 -11.57 -5.59
N VAL A 190 -7.75 -11.95 -6.83
CA VAL A 190 -9.10 -12.04 -7.37
C VAL A 190 -9.48 -13.48 -7.69
N ALA A 191 -8.67 -14.15 -8.51
CA ALA A 191 -8.94 -15.51 -8.96
C ALA A 191 -7.69 -16.18 -9.52
N ASN A 192 -7.74 -17.53 -9.61
CA ASN A 192 -6.86 -18.31 -10.47
C ASN A 192 -7.70 -18.91 -11.60
N ILE A 193 -7.36 -18.60 -12.85
CA ILE A 193 -8.07 -19.11 -14.04
C ILE A 193 -7.05 -19.81 -14.93
N ARG A 194 -7.20 -21.11 -15.13
CA ARG A 194 -6.32 -21.94 -15.96
C ARG A 194 -4.84 -21.87 -15.54
N GLY A 195 -4.58 -21.68 -14.22
CA GLY A 195 -3.22 -21.53 -13.71
C GLY A 195 -2.64 -20.12 -13.81
N VAL A 196 -3.40 -19.14 -14.26
CA VAL A 196 -3.07 -17.71 -14.28
C VAL A 196 -3.71 -17.01 -13.11
N GLU A 197 -2.91 -16.30 -12.33
CA GLU A 197 -3.36 -15.54 -11.16
C GLU A 197 -3.80 -14.13 -11.56
N PHE A 198 -4.89 -13.63 -10.99
CA PHE A 198 -5.41 -12.27 -11.26
C PHE A 198 -5.35 -11.42 -10.00
N TYR A 199 -4.73 -10.23 -10.13
CA TYR A 199 -4.55 -9.28 -9.03
C TYR A 199 -5.07 -7.89 -9.37
N ASN A 200 -5.81 -7.30 -8.43
CA ASN A 200 -6.40 -5.98 -8.53
C ASN A 200 -5.65 -4.98 -7.67
N ASP A 201 -4.89 -4.11 -8.30
CA ASP A 201 -4.22 -2.96 -7.70
C ASP A 201 -4.72 -1.64 -8.31
N SER A 202 -6.02 -1.53 -8.51
CA SER A 202 -6.64 -0.32 -9.11
C SER A 202 -6.34 0.98 -8.34
N LYS A 203 -5.94 0.91 -7.06
CA LYS A 203 -5.46 2.04 -6.25
C LYS A 203 -4.05 2.50 -6.66
N GLY A 204 -3.31 1.73 -7.45
CA GLY A 204 -2.02 2.11 -8.04
C GLY A 204 -2.17 3.21 -9.10
N THR A 205 -2.53 4.43 -8.69
CA THR A 205 -2.85 5.57 -9.58
C THR A 205 -1.64 6.43 -9.92
N ASN A 206 -0.44 6.00 -9.59
CA ASN A 206 0.82 6.65 -9.92
C ASN A 206 1.92 5.61 -10.22
N VAL A 207 2.97 6.06 -10.89
CA VAL A 207 4.09 5.22 -11.35
C VAL A 207 4.76 4.47 -10.20
N GLY A 208 5.02 5.14 -9.08
CA GLY A 208 5.70 4.52 -7.92
C GLY A 208 4.88 3.39 -7.28
N ALA A 209 3.56 3.54 -7.21
CA ALA A 209 2.67 2.48 -6.72
C ALA A 209 2.70 1.26 -7.64
N THR A 210 2.63 1.46 -8.96
CA THR A 210 2.69 0.37 -9.95
C THR A 210 4.04 -0.33 -9.93
N MET A 211 5.15 0.41 -9.81
CA MET A 211 6.48 -0.19 -9.63
C MET A 211 6.52 -1.12 -8.42
N ALA A 212 6.02 -0.66 -7.28
CA ALA A 212 5.98 -1.46 -6.05
C ALA A 212 5.10 -2.71 -6.19
N ALA A 213 3.97 -2.60 -6.91
CA ALA A 213 3.07 -3.73 -7.18
C ALA A 213 3.72 -4.76 -8.10
N VAL A 214 4.34 -4.33 -9.21
CA VAL A 214 5.04 -5.21 -10.16
C VAL A 214 6.21 -5.92 -9.48
N GLU A 215 7.04 -5.19 -8.73
CA GLU A 215 8.16 -5.80 -8.02
C GLU A 215 7.70 -6.78 -6.93
N GLY A 216 6.72 -6.37 -6.12
CA GLY A 216 6.20 -7.23 -5.04
C GLY A 216 5.57 -8.51 -5.56
N LEU A 217 4.81 -8.43 -6.65
CA LEU A 217 4.18 -9.60 -7.27
C LEU A 217 5.21 -10.49 -7.99
N GLY A 218 6.16 -9.88 -8.72
CA GLY A 218 7.18 -10.61 -9.45
C GLY A 218 8.09 -11.48 -8.57
N GLN A 219 8.24 -11.14 -7.29
CA GLN A 219 9.03 -11.95 -6.34
C GLN A 219 8.34 -13.24 -5.88
N ILE A 220 7.02 -13.37 -6.09
CA ILE A 220 6.24 -14.49 -5.55
C ILE A 220 5.59 -15.38 -6.61
N ILE A 221 5.41 -14.88 -7.84
CA ILE A 221 4.89 -15.70 -8.96
C ILE A 221 6.01 -16.52 -9.59
N SER A 222 5.63 -17.63 -10.23
CA SER A 222 6.60 -18.50 -10.91
C SER A 222 6.85 -18.10 -12.38
N GLY A 223 5.93 -17.37 -12.98
CA GLY A 223 5.99 -16.88 -14.36
C GLY A 223 6.25 -15.38 -14.44
N HIS A 224 5.57 -14.71 -15.35
CA HIS A 224 5.70 -13.28 -15.63
C HIS A 224 4.39 -12.53 -15.39
N ILE A 225 4.48 -11.20 -15.33
CA ILE A 225 3.33 -10.31 -15.15
C ILE A 225 2.85 -9.80 -16.51
N LEU A 226 1.54 -9.93 -16.76
CA LEU A 226 0.84 -9.17 -17.79
C LEU A 226 0.20 -7.98 -17.10
N LEU A 227 0.71 -6.77 -17.39
CA LEU A 227 0.30 -5.54 -16.72
C LEU A 227 -0.84 -4.88 -17.48
N ILE A 228 -1.99 -4.67 -16.83
CA ILE A 228 -3.06 -3.80 -17.34
C ILE A 228 -2.84 -2.41 -16.75
N ALA A 229 -2.57 -1.41 -17.62
CA ALA A 229 -2.24 -0.07 -17.19
C ALA A 229 -2.93 1.00 -18.06
N GLY A 230 -2.87 2.28 -17.62
CA GLY A 230 -3.43 3.42 -18.33
C GLY A 230 -4.60 4.10 -17.65
N GLY A 231 -5.12 5.14 -18.32
CA GLY A 231 -6.09 6.10 -17.80
C GLY A 231 -5.64 7.53 -18.07
N ILE A 232 -5.84 8.47 -17.13
CA ILE A 232 -5.34 9.85 -17.21
C ILE A 232 -3.97 9.94 -16.54
N SER A 233 -2.93 10.27 -17.32
CA SER A 233 -1.52 10.29 -16.92
C SER A 233 -1.17 11.45 -15.97
N LYS A 234 -1.87 12.57 -16.07
CA LYS A 234 -1.54 13.83 -15.39
C LYS A 234 -0.11 14.31 -15.65
N GLY A 235 0.44 13.99 -16.83
CA GLY A 235 1.81 14.32 -17.20
C GLY A 235 2.88 13.49 -16.50
N ALA A 236 2.55 12.29 -16.06
CA ALA A 236 3.50 11.38 -15.41
C ALA A 236 4.55 10.87 -16.38
N ASP A 237 5.78 10.71 -15.90
CA ASP A 237 6.85 10.02 -16.63
C ASP A 237 6.78 8.52 -16.34
N PHE A 238 6.52 7.71 -17.37
CA PHE A 238 6.38 6.25 -17.26
C PHE A 238 7.69 5.49 -17.48
N ARG A 239 8.78 6.14 -17.88
CA ARG A 239 10.08 5.50 -18.09
C ARG A 239 10.60 4.71 -16.88
N PRO A 240 10.33 5.11 -15.61
CA PRO A 240 10.72 4.30 -14.45
C PRO A 240 10.07 2.91 -14.39
N LEU A 241 8.96 2.66 -15.10
CA LEU A 241 8.35 1.32 -15.18
C LEU A 241 9.14 0.35 -16.06
N VAL A 242 9.90 0.85 -17.04
CA VAL A 242 10.62 0.03 -18.03
C VAL A 242 11.53 -1.03 -17.36
N PRO A 243 12.40 -0.70 -16.42
CA PRO A 243 13.24 -1.71 -15.74
C PRO A 243 12.43 -2.78 -15.02
N MET A 244 11.26 -2.40 -14.44
CA MET A 244 10.40 -3.33 -13.71
C MET A 244 9.69 -4.28 -14.66
N ILE A 245 9.19 -3.77 -15.80
CA ILE A 245 8.53 -4.57 -16.85
C ILE A 245 9.56 -5.51 -17.47
N ASN A 246 10.76 -5.05 -17.81
CA ASN A 246 11.83 -5.89 -18.36
C ASN A 246 12.26 -7.02 -17.43
N ARG A 247 12.16 -6.82 -16.11
CA ARG A 247 12.55 -7.82 -15.13
C ARG A 247 11.46 -8.84 -14.83
N TRP A 248 10.23 -8.40 -14.70
CA TRP A 248 9.11 -9.19 -14.18
C TRP A 248 7.94 -9.32 -15.14
N GLY A 249 7.83 -8.37 -16.07
CA GLY A 249 6.74 -8.32 -17.05
C GLY A 249 6.96 -9.23 -18.25
N LYS A 250 5.87 -9.46 -18.94
CA LYS A 250 5.85 -10.12 -20.25
C LYS A 250 5.30 -9.16 -21.29
N GLU A 251 4.17 -8.55 -20.97
CA GLU A 251 3.42 -7.68 -21.85
C GLU A 251 2.69 -6.60 -21.07
N VAL A 252 2.33 -5.51 -21.74
CA VAL A 252 1.52 -4.43 -21.17
C VAL A 252 0.26 -4.25 -22.01
N ILE A 253 -0.89 -4.34 -21.36
CA ILE A 253 -2.20 -4.07 -21.95
C ILE A 253 -2.64 -2.68 -21.52
N LEU A 254 -2.82 -1.79 -22.47
CA LEU A 254 -3.08 -0.38 -22.25
C LEU A 254 -4.54 -0.02 -22.50
N ILE A 255 -5.13 0.70 -21.56
CA ILE A 255 -6.50 1.21 -21.63
C ILE A 255 -6.54 2.72 -21.36
N GLY A 256 -7.61 3.36 -21.77
CA GLY A 256 -7.91 4.75 -21.42
C GLY A 256 -7.25 5.81 -22.28
N GLN A 257 -7.47 7.05 -21.87
CA GLN A 257 -7.19 8.24 -22.68
C GLN A 257 -5.74 8.37 -23.11
N ASP A 258 -4.80 8.18 -22.17
CA ASP A 258 -3.38 8.46 -22.37
C ASP A 258 -2.58 7.18 -22.67
N ALA A 259 -3.25 6.10 -23.10
CA ALA A 259 -2.63 4.81 -23.43
C ALA A 259 -1.51 4.94 -24.47
N VAL A 260 -1.71 5.75 -25.53
CA VAL A 260 -0.72 5.99 -26.59
C VAL A 260 0.51 6.75 -26.06
N GLU A 261 0.27 7.74 -25.18
CA GLU A 261 1.35 8.48 -24.52
C GLU A 261 2.18 7.55 -23.62
N MET A 262 1.51 6.68 -22.87
CA MET A 262 2.18 5.70 -22.01
C MET A 262 3.01 4.72 -22.82
N ALA A 263 2.47 4.17 -23.95
CA ALA A 263 3.19 3.29 -24.84
C ALA A 263 4.46 3.92 -25.41
N ALA A 264 4.43 5.23 -25.71
CA ALA A 264 5.57 5.95 -26.26
C ALA A 264 6.76 6.08 -25.27
N ASN A 265 6.54 5.80 -23.99
CA ASN A 265 7.58 5.78 -22.96
C ASN A 265 8.27 4.40 -22.83
N PHE A 266 7.74 3.36 -23.47
CA PHE A 266 8.29 2.01 -23.38
C PHE A 266 9.26 1.73 -24.54
N ASP A 267 10.27 0.92 -24.25
CA ASP A 267 11.21 0.47 -25.25
C ASP A 267 10.52 -0.49 -26.26
N ASN A 268 11.06 -0.57 -27.48
CA ASN A 268 10.52 -1.43 -28.53
C ASN A 268 10.47 -2.93 -28.17
N ASP A 269 11.20 -3.35 -27.17
CA ASP A 269 11.24 -4.74 -26.69
C ASP A 269 10.06 -5.09 -25.78
N ILE A 270 9.35 -4.08 -25.25
CA ILE A 270 8.14 -4.29 -24.45
C ILE A 270 6.94 -4.40 -25.39
N GLN A 271 6.35 -5.58 -25.43
CA GLN A 271 5.12 -5.80 -26.20
C GLN A 271 3.95 -5.08 -25.55
N THR A 272 3.28 -4.21 -26.32
CA THR A 272 2.13 -3.45 -25.87
C THR A 272 0.89 -3.76 -26.72
N TYR A 273 -0.25 -3.90 -26.05
CA TYR A 273 -1.56 -4.10 -26.67
C TYR A 273 -2.52 -3.01 -26.19
N PHE A 274 -3.42 -2.59 -27.05
CA PHE A 274 -4.44 -1.60 -26.73
C PHE A 274 -5.78 -2.30 -26.60
N ALA A 275 -6.48 -2.06 -25.50
CA ALA A 275 -7.80 -2.59 -25.24
C ALA A 275 -8.84 -1.46 -25.16
N ASN A 276 -10.06 -1.75 -25.62
CA ASN A 276 -11.14 -0.77 -25.69
C ASN A 276 -11.80 -0.53 -24.32
N ASP A 277 -11.86 -1.57 -23.51
CA ASP A 277 -12.44 -1.54 -22.19
C ASP A 277 -11.78 -2.59 -21.27
N MET A 278 -12.24 -2.68 -20.02
CA MET A 278 -11.67 -3.60 -19.03
C MET A 278 -11.93 -5.08 -19.38
N GLN A 279 -13.08 -5.40 -19.99
CA GLN A 279 -13.38 -6.77 -20.40
C GLN A 279 -12.44 -7.23 -21.52
N ASP A 280 -12.20 -6.36 -22.51
CA ASP A 280 -11.25 -6.57 -23.59
C ASP A 280 -9.82 -6.74 -23.05
N ALA A 281 -9.39 -5.84 -22.14
CA ALA A 281 -8.07 -5.92 -21.51
C ALA A 281 -7.83 -7.24 -20.76
N VAL A 282 -8.82 -7.69 -20.00
CA VAL A 282 -8.74 -8.95 -19.24
C VAL A 282 -8.73 -10.16 -20.18
N SER A 283 -9.49 -10.10 -21.27
CA SER A 283 -9.54 -11.17 -22.28
C SER A 283 -8.21 -11.29 -23.04
N VAL A 284 -7.65 -10.17 -23.51
CA VAL A 284 -6.32 -10.12 -24.16
C VAL A 284 -5.25 -10.64 -23.20
N ALA A 285 -5.27 -10.21 -21.93
CA ALA A 285 -4.31 -10.68 -20.95
C ALA A 285 -4.37 -12.20 -20.76
N LEU A 286 -5.57 -12.79 -20.65
CA LEU A 286 -5.69 -14.25 -20.50
C LEU A 286 -5.28 -15.01 -21.75
N GLU A 287 -5.54 -14.48 -22.95
CA GLU A 287 -5.14 -15.10 -24.21
C GLU A 287 -3.62 -15.24 -24.34
N HIS A 288 -2.89 -14.26 -23.83
CA HIS A 288 -1.43 -14.21 -23.90
C HIS A 288 -0.73 -14.83 -22.67
N ALA A 289 -1.45 -15.04 -21.57
CA ALA A 289 -0.90 -15.61 -20.35
C ALA A 289 -0.70 -17.14 -20.48
N THR A 290 0.27 -17.64 -19.75
CA THR A 290 0.54 -19.08 -19.59
C THR A 290 0.43 -19.46 -18.11
N PRO A 291 0.16 -20.74 -17.78
CA PRO A 291 0.11 -21.19 -16.39
C PRO A 291 1.37 -20.78 -15.61
N GLY A 292 1.18 -20.17 -14.46
CA GLY A 292 2.26 -19.60 -13.64
C GLY A 292 2.42 -18.09 -13.81
N ASP A 293 1.86 -17.49 -14.88
CA ASP A 293 1.81 -16.04 -15.07
C ASP A 293 0.75 -15.38 -14.16
N ALA A 294 0.88 -14.07 -14.00
CA ALA A 294 -0.10 -13.25 -13.30
C ALA A 294 -0.58 -12.07 -14.16
N VAL A 295 -1.86 -11.80 -14.15
CA VAL A 295 -2.47 -10.57 -14.68
C VAL A 295 -2.64 -9.58 -13.54
N LEU A 296 -1.99 -8.43 -13.66
CA LEU A 296 -2.01 -7.36 -12.67
C LEU A 296 -2.69 -6.11 -13.24
N LEU A 297 -3.83 -5.73 -12.69
CA LEU A 297 -4.34 -4.37 -12.87
C LEU A 297 -3.61 -3.43 -11.92
N SER A 298 -2.64 -2.66 -12.40
CA SER A 298 -1.98 -1.57 -11.66
C SER A 298 -1.73 -0.38 -12.60
N PRO A 299 -2.69 0.54 -12.67
CA PRO A 299 -2.85 1.45 -13.82
C PRO A 299 -1.80 2.52 -13.98
N ALA A 300 -1.05 2.90 -12.95
CA ALA A 300 -0.17 4.07 -12.91
C ALA A 300 -0.86 5.43 -13.19
N CYS A 301 -2.15 5.42 -13.49
CA CYS A 301 -2.96 6.55 -13.95
C CYS A 301 -4.24 6.69 -13.13
N ALA A 302 -4.81 7.91 -13.13
CA ALA A 302 -6.15 8.14 -12.62
C ALA A 302 -7.20 7.47 -13.52
N SER A 303 -8.42 7.25 -13.01
CA SER A 303 -9.47 6.45 -13.66
C SER A 303 -10.61 7.26 -14.29
N PHE A 304 -10.56 8.58 -14.17
CA PHE A 304 -11.73 9.46 -14.42
C PHE A 304 -12.11 9.61 -15.89
N ASP A 305 -11.35 9.07 -16.83
CA ASP A 305 -11.66 8.98 -18.26
C ASP A 305 -12.66 7.87 -18.60
N MET A 306 -12.55 6.74 -17.90
CA MET A 306 -13.39 5.56 -18.16
C MET A 306 -14.29 5.16 -16.98
N PHE A 307 -13.99 5.61 -15.76
CA PHE A 307 -14.66 5.22 -14.52
C PHE A 307 -14.84 6.43 -13.60
N GLN A 308 -15.84 6.39 -12.72
CA GLN A 308 -16.09 7.46 -11.75
C GLN A 308 -14.97 7.60 -10.71
N ASN A 309 -14.29 6.49 -10.38
CA ASN A 309 -13.23 6.41 -9.41
C ASN A 309 -12.44 5.09 -9.56
N PHE A 310 -11.35 4.96 -8.80
CA PHE A 310 -10.54 3.74 -8.83
C PHE A 310 -11.28 2.51 -8.28
N GLN A 311 -12.25 2.68 -7.38
CA GLN A 311 -13.04 1.58 -6.84
C GLN A 311 -13.91 0.96 -7.94
N GLU A 312 -14.58 1.78 -8.74
CA GLU A 312 -15.37 1.30 -9.87
C GLU A 312 -14.48 0.58 -10.91
N ARG A 313 -13.31 1.15 -11.24
CA ARG A 313 -12.35 0.49 -12.12
C ARG A 313 -11.93 -0.90 -11.60
N GLY A 314 -11.60 -0.98 -10.30
CA GLY A 314 -11.22 -2.24 -9.68
C GLY A 314 -12.38 -3.24 -9.59
N GLN A 315 -13.60 -2.77 -9.33
CA GLN A 315 -14.79 -3.63 -9.33
C GLN A 315 -15.12 -4.13 -10.72
N THR A 316 -14.97 -3.30 -11.75
CA THR A 316 -15.15 -3.70 -13.16
C THR A 316 -14.12 -4.76 -13.56
N PHE A 317 -12.86 -4.63 -13.11
CA PHE A 317 -11.85 -5.67 -13.31
C PHE A 317 -12.26 -7.01 -12.68
N ILE A 318 -12.70 -7.00 -11.41
CA ILE A 318 -13.15 -8.22 -10.73
C ILE A 318 -14.33 -8.87 -11.49
N GLN A 319 -15.29 -8.06 -11.95
CA GLN A 319 -16.42 -8.55 -12.72
C GLN A 319 -15.99 -9.10 -14.08
N SER A 320 -15.02 -8.47 -14.75
CA SER A 320 -14.50 -8.94 -16.04
C SER A 320 -13.77 -10.28 -15.89
N VAL A 321 -12.96 -10.43 -14.82
CA VAL A 321 -12.31 -11.71 -14.49
C VAL A 321 -13.36 -12.80 -14.21
N GLY A 322 -14.45 -12.46 -13.50
CA GLY A 322 -15.53 -13.42 -13.21
C GLY A 322 -16.36 -13.87 -14.43
N ARG A 323 -16.14 -13.27 -15.62
CA ARG A 323 -16.79 -13.64 -16.87
C ARG A 323 -15.92 -14.50 -17.81
N LEU A 324 -14.65 -14.74 -17.46
CA LEU A 324 -13.73 -15.61 -18.19
C LEU A 324 -14.09 -17.08 -17.97
#